data_1b58cc545631b279908eb8c91e38ca8d
#
_entry.id   1b58cc545631b279908eb8c91e38ca8d
#
_cell.length_a   1.000
_cell.length_b   1.000
_cell.length_c   1.000
_cell.angle_alpha   90.00
_cell.angle_beta   90.00
_cell.angle_gamma   90.00
#
_symmetry.space_group_name_H-M   'P 1'
#
loop_
_entity.id
_entity.type
_entity.pdbx_description
1 polymer ?
#
loop_
_entity_poly.entity_id
_entity_poly.type
_entity_poly.pdbx_seq_one_letter_code
_entity_poly.pdbx_strand_id
1 'polypeptide(L)'
;LRKSFCFLENMFQLNKSVLIRASIINALGCFCKKDKHFEKEFINLCTKVIHDKSANVRCAIAAALSNINDNSTIPLLLCLLRDNNSDVKNWAAFSINFNQYDTEDIREEFVGMLLDTNDDIRIEVISGLAERKDERVLE
;
A
#
# COMPACT_ATOMS: atom_id res chain seq x y z
N LEU A 1 -10.57 8.78 20.32
CA LEU A 1 -9.95 8.35 19.05
C LEU A 1 -8.71 9.20 18.71
N ARG A 2 -8.80 10.55 18.66
CA ARG A 2 -7.65 11.41 18.31
C ARG A 2 -6.45 11.23 19.26
N LYS A 3 -6.67 11.14 20.56
CA LYS A 3 -5.60 10.86 21.54
C LYS A 3 -4.95 9.49 21.31
N SER A 4 -5.76 8.49 20.93
CA SER A 4 -5.26 7.13 20.63
C SER A 4 -4.44 7.13 19.34
N PHE A 5 -4.85 7.87 18.31
CA PHE A 5 -4.09 8.00 17.07
C PHE A 5 -2.73 8.65 17.33
N CYS A 6 -2.70 9.82 17.98
CA CYS A 6 -1.45 10.51 18.33
C CYS A 6 -0.53 9.65 19.23
N PHE A 7 -1.11 8.87 20.14
CA PHE A 7 -0.35 7.96 20.99
C PHE A 7 0.35 6.88 20.16
N LEU A 8 -0.38 6.23 19.22
CA LEU A 8 0.18 5.21 18.35
C LEU A 8 1.24 5.78 17.40
N GLU A 9 1.01 6.98 16.85
CA GLU A 9 2.00 7.66 16.01
C GLU A 9 3.31 7.92 16.80
N ASN A 10 3.21 8.41 18.02
CA ASN A 10 4.37 8.59 18.90
C ASN A 10 5.06 7.27 19.22
N MET A 11 4.30 6.22 19.52
CA MET A 11 4.85 4.88 19.73
C MET A 11 5.62 4.37 18.51
N PHE A 12 5.13 4.63 17.31
CA PHE A 12 5.83 4.26 16.07
C PHE A 12 7.21 4.91 16.02
N GLN A 13 7.29 6.22 16.28
CA GLN A 13 8.54 6.98 16.22
C GLN A 13 9.57 6.49 17.25
N LEU A 14 9.13 6.09 18.42
CA LEU A 14 10.00 5.69 19.53
C LEU A 14 10.38 4.21 19.52
N ASN A 15 9.68 3.37 18.73
CA ASN A 15 9.83 1.93 18.83
C ASN A 15 10.85 1.37 17.82
N LYS A 16 11.83 0.63 18.35
CA LYS A 16 12.84 -0.07 17.53
C LYS A 16 12.36 -1.42 17.01
N SER A 17 11.33 -2.02 17.64
CA SER A 17 10.79 -3.31 17.21
C SER A 17 10.03 -3.19 15.89
N VAL A 18 10.45 -3.97 14.89
CA VAL A 18 9.81 -4.07 13.58
C VAL A 18 8.36 -4.52 13.71
N LEU A 19 8.11 -5.55 14.54
CA LEU A 19 6.77 -6.11 14.74
C LEU A 19 5.82 -5.07 15.33
N ILE A 20 6.28 -4.30 16.31
CA ILE A 20 5.47 -3.25 16.92
C ILE A 20 5.19 -2.14 15.91
N ARG A 21 6.19 -1.67 15.15
CA ARG A 21 5.96 -0.64 14.11
C ARG A 21 4.97 -1.09 13.06
N ALA A 22 5.11 -2.32 12.54
CA ALA A 22 4.18 -2.89 11.56
C ALA A 22 2.75 -3.00 12.14
N SER A 23 2.63 -3.46 13.40
CA SER A 23 1.33 -3.55 14.08
C SER A 23 0.68 -2.20 14.29
N ILE A 24 1.46 -1.16 14.59
CA ILE A 24 0.96 0.22 14.71
C ILE A 24 0.40 0.72 13.38
N ILE A 25 1.12 0.51 12.26
CA ILE A 25 0.64 0.89 10.93
C ILE A 25 -0.70 0.20 10.61
N ASN A 26 -0.79 -1.11 10.85
CA ASN A 26 -2.04 -1.85 10.65
C ASN A 26 -3.18 -1.33 11.52
N ALA A 27 -2.92 -1.04 12.80
CA ALA A 27 -3.92 -0.48 13.69
C ALA A 27 -4.41 0.89 13.23
N LEU A 28 -3.51 1.79 12.82
CA LEU A 28 -3.86 3.11 12.30
C LEU A 28 -4.66 3.03 11.00
N GLY A 29 -4.32 2.11 10.09
CA GLY A 29 -5.11 1.83 8.89
C GLY A 29 -6.53 1.35 9.23
N CYS A 30 -6.67 0.49 10.25
CA CYS A 30 -7.99 0.08 10.74
C CYS A 30 -8.79 1.24 11.36
N PHE A 31 -8.14 2.19 12.02
CA PHE A 31 -8.79 3.41 12.49
C PHE A 31 -9.36 4.22 11.34
N CYS A 32 -8.61 4.39 10.26
CA CYS A 32 -9.05 5.13 9.08
C CYS A 32 -10.28 4.50 8.42
N LYS A 33 -10.34 3.16 8.38
CA LYS A 33 -11.53 2.45 7.88
C LYS A 33 -12.80 2.78 8.68
N LYS A 34 -12.65 3.05 9.98
CA LYS A 34 -13.78 3.36 10.87
C LYS A 34 -14.10 4.86 10.92
N ASP A 35 -13.09 5.70 10.77
CA ASP A 35 -13.21 7.15 10.88
C ASP A 35 -12.28 7.85 9.88
N LYS A 36 -12.85 8.34 8.80
CA LYS A 36 -12.14 9.01 7.71
C LYS A 36 -11.41 10.28 8.12
N HIS A 37 -11.75 10.87 9.27
CA HIS A 37 -11.07 12.08 9.75
C HIS A 37 -9.56 11.86 9.99
N PHE A 38 -9.10 10.62 10.11
CA PHE A 38 -7.69 10.30 10.33
C PHE A 38 -6.93 9.93 9.05
N GLU A 39 -7.60 9.85 7.90
CA GLU A 39 -6.96 9.43 6.64
C GLU A 39 -5.79 10.34 6.26
N LYS A 40 -5.98 11.65 6.39
CA LYS A 40 -4.95 12.64 6.04
C LYS A 40 -3.71 12.52 6.93
N GLU A 41 -3.89 12.39 8.22
CA GLU A 41 -2.79 12.20 9.18
C GLU A 41 -2.07 10.87 8.92
N PHE A 42 -2.81 9.82 8.64
CA PHE A 42 -2.24 8.52 8.34
C PHE A 42 -1.45 8.51 7.02
N ILE A 43 -1.98 9.11 5.96
CA ILE A 43 -1.28 9.28 4.68
C ILE A 43 0.02 10.07 4.89
N ASN A 44 -0.01 11.14 5.68
CA ASN A 44 1.19 11.90 6.03
C ASN A 44 2.23 11.06 6.78
N LEU A 45 1.79 10.21 7.71
CA LEU A 45 2.69 9.29 8.40
C LEU A 45 3.30 8.28 7.40
N CYS A 46 2.47 7.64 6.57
CA CYS A 46 2.94 6.70 5.56
C CYS A 46 3.96 7.34 4.62
N THR A 47 3.73 8.58 4.18
CA THR A 47 4.68 9.33 3.34
C THR A 47 6.05 9.49 4.01
N LYS A 48 6.09 9.75 5.31
CA LYS A 48 7.34 9.91 6.06
C LYS A 48 8.10 8.59 6.24
N VAL A 49 7.39 7.46 6.32
CA VAL A 49 7.96 6.17 6.70
C VAL A 49 7.93 5.12 5.58
N ILE A 50 7.57 5.52 4.37
CA ILE A 50 7.43 4.63 3.20
C ILE A 50 8.72 3.89 2.85
N HIS A 51 9.88 4.46 3.21
CA HIS A 51 11.19 3.86 3.03
C HIS A 51 11.75 3.23 4.31
N ASP A 52 10.88 2.78 5.23
CA ASP A 52 11.34 2.05 6.43
C ASP A 52 12.28 0.90 6.01
N LYS A 53 13.33 0.68 6.79
CA LYS A 53 14.35 -0.34 6.51
C LYS A 53 13.76 -1.75 6.44
N SER A 54 12.69 -2.00 7.18
CA SER A 54 12.03 -3.29 7.24
C SER A 54 10.98 -3.44 6.16
N ALA A 55 11.11 -4.48 5.34
CA ALA A 55 10.06 -4.88 4.40
C ALA A 55 8.71 -5.14 5.09
N ASN A 56 8.72 -5.69 6.32
CA ASN A 56 7.49 -5.93 7.07
C ASN A 56 6.72 -4.64 7.38
N VAL A 57 7.42 -3.55 7.68
CA VAL A 57 6.77 -2.24 7.89
C VAL A 57 6.25 -1.70 6.56
N ARG A 58 7.01 -1.80 5.48
CA ARG A 58 6.56 -1.37 4.14
C ARG A 58 5.37 -2.20 3.64
N CYS A 59 5.36 -3.53 3.91
CA CYS A 59 4.18 -4.38 3.65
C CYS A 59 2.96 -3.92 4.44
N ALA A 60 3.14 -3.61 5.72
CA ALA A 60 2.05 -3.10 6.56
C ALA A 60 1.49 -1.77 6.00
N ILE A 61 2.35 -0.88 5.48
CA ILE A 61 1.92 0.35 4.82
C ILE A 61 1.09 0.02 3.57
N ALA A 62 1.63 -0.83 2.68
CA ALA A 62 0.93 -1.23 1.45
C ALA A 62 -0.45 -1.82 1.75
N ALA A 63 -0.53 -2.76 2.70
CA ALA A 63 -1.78 -3.39 3.12
C ALA A 63 -2.76 -2.39 3.77
N ALA A 64 -2.26 -1.52 4.66
CA ALA A 64 -3.10 -0.55 5.37
C ALA A 64 -3.73 0.49 4.43
N LEU A 65 -3.04 0.85 3.33
CA LEU A 65 -3.56 1.76 2.31
C LEU A 65 -4.78 1.21 1.58
N SER A 66 -5.03 -0.12 1.59
CA SER A 66 -6.29 -0.69 1.07
C SER A 66 -7.53 -0.24 1.84
N ASN A 67 -7.37 0.21 3.09
CA ASN A 67 -8.46 0.72 3.91
C ASN A 67 -8.87 2.17 3.57
N ILE A 68 -8.13 2.83 2.69
CA ILE A 68 -8.32 4.24 2.33
C ILE A 68 -8.60 4.34 0.83
N ASN A 69 -9.81 4.73 0.49
CA ASN A 69 -10.20 4.97 -0.90
C ASN A 69 -10.10 6.47 -1.21
N ASP A 70 -8.87 6.95 -1.37
CA ASP A 70 -8.54 8.33 -1.69
C ASP A 70 -7.37 8.35 -2.69
N ASN A 71 -7.53 9.10 -3.78
CA ASN A 71 -6.52 9.16 -4.85
C ASN A 71 -5.16 9.67 -4.37
N SER A 72 -5.08 10.37 -3.23
CA SER A 72 -3.81 10.78 -2.64
C SER A 72 -2.93 9.63 -2.17
N THR A 73 -3.48 8.41 -2.07
CA THR A 73 -2.71 7.18 -1.79
C THR A 73 -1.98 6.62 -3.01
N ILE A 74 -2.41 6.97 -4.22
CA ILE A 74 -1.86 6.43 -5.47
C ILE A 74 -0.34 6.64 -5.59
N PRO A 75 0.23 7.83 -5.34
CA PRO A 75 1.69 8.00 -5.40
C PRO A 75 2.47 7.10 -4.44
N LEU A 76 1.92 6.82 -3.25
CA LEU A 76 2.52 5.91 -2.28
C LEU A 76 2.48 4.46 -2.78
N LEU A 77 1.35 4.04 -3.32
CA LEU A 77 1.18 2.70 -3.89
C LEU A 77 2.08 2.48 -5.10
N LEU A 78 2.21 3.45 -6.00
CA LEU A 78 3.15 3.40 -7.13
C LEU A 78 4.61 3.29 -6.65
N CYS A 79 4.98 3.99 -5.59
CA CYS A 79 6.30 3.85 -4.96
C CYS A 79 6.52 2.42 -4.45
N LEU A 80 5.52 1.83 -3.77
CA LEU A 80 5.60 0.48 -3.21
C LEU A 80 5.54 -0.62 -4.28
N LEU A 81 4.94 -0.39 -5.44
CA LEU A 81 5.02 -1.30 -6.60
C LEU A 81 6.46 -1.49 -7.11
N ARG A 82 7.32 -0.48 -6.90
CA ARG A 82 8.74 -0.51 -7.30
C ARG A 82 9.67 -1.01 -6.19
N ASP A 83 9.11 -1.55 -5.10
CA ASP A 83 9.91 -2.09 -4.01
C ASP A 83 10.72 -3.31 -4.46
N ASN A 84 11.87 -3.54 -3.84
CA ASN A 84 12.70 -4.71 -4.11
C ASN A 84 12.18 -5.99 -3.44
N ASN A 85 11.22 -5.88 -2.52
CA ASN A 85 10.61 -7.01 -1.83
C ASN A 85 9.29 -7.39 -2.50
N SER A 86 9.14 -8.66 -2.85
CA SER A 86 7.97 -9.19 -3.57
C SER A 86 6.65 -9.03 -2.79
N ASP A 87 6.70 -9.22 -1.47
CA ASP A 87 5.48 -9.10 -0.65
C ASP A 87 5.00 -7.65 -0.60
N VAL A 88 5.91 -6.68 -0.56
CA VAL A 88 5.56 -5.25 -0.63
C VAL A 88 4.89 -4.92 -1.96
N LYS A 89 5.49 -5.37 -3.08
CA LYS A 89 4.90 -5.18 -4.42
C LYS A 89 3.52 -5.81 -4.52
N ASN A 90 3.37 -7.04 -4.04
CA ASN A 90 2.10 -7.77 -4.08
C ASN A 90 1.00 -7.06 -3.29
N TRP A 91 1.29 -6.61 -2.07
CA TRP A 91 0.34 -5.85 -1.26
C TRP A 91 -0.02 -4.49 -1.89
N ALA A 92 0.93 -3.83 -2.55
CA ALA A 92 0.65 -2.59 -3.27
C ALA A 92 -0.29 -2.83 -4.46
N ALA A 93 -0.03 -3.87 -5.28
CA ALA A 93 -0.89 -4.25 -6.39
C ALA A 93 -2.29 -4.62 -5.92
N PHE A 94 -2.40 -5.45 -4.86
CA PHE A 94 -3.67 -5.78 -4.23
C PHE A 94 -4.45 -4.53 -3.79
N SER A 95 -3.79 -3.59 -3.12
CA SER A 95 -4.44 -2.36 -2.63
C SER A 95 -4.96 -1.48 -3.76
N ILE A 96 -4.21 -1.41 -4.88
CA ILE A 96 -4.64 -0.71 -6.09
C ILE A 96 -5.89 -1.37 -6.69
N ASN A 97 -5.91 -2.69 -6.79
CA ASN A 97 -7.05 -3.44 -7.33
C ASN A 97 -8.24 -3.36 -6.40
N PHE A 98 -8.04 -3.53 -5.10
CA PHE A 98 -9.11 -3.48 -4.11
C PHE A 98 -9.84 -2.12 -4.09
N ASN A 99 -9.11 -1.02 -4.23
CA ASN A 99 -9.67 0.33 -4.32
C ASN A 99 -10.10 0.71 -5.74
N GLN A 100 -9.91 -0.16 -6.72
CA GLN A 100 -10.27 0.06 -8.12
C GLN A 100 -9.64 1.31 -8.74
N TYR A 101 -8.42 1.67 -8.29
CA TYR A 101 -7.69 2.79 -8.88
C TYR A 101 -7.32 2.49 -10.33
N ASP A 102 -7.56 3.46 -11.20
CA ASP A 102 -7.27 3.34 -12.63
C ASP A 102 -6.67 4.64 -13.17
N THR A 103 -5.37 4.63 -13.35
CA THR A 103 -4.60 5.69 -14.00
C THR A 103 -3.65 5.07 -15.00
N GLU A 104 -3.18 5.86 -15.98
CA GLU A 104 -2.21 5.36 -16.95
C GLU A 104 -0.93 4.89 -16.27
N ASP A 105 -0.44 5.60 -15.26
CA ASP A 105 0.75 5.21 -14.50
C ASP A 105 0.58 3.82 -13.84
N ILE A 106 -0.60 3.53 -13.30
CA ILE A 106 -0.90 2.20 -12.73
C ILE A 106 -0.87 1.13 -13.82
N ARG A 107 -1.49 1.39 -14.98
CA ARG A 107 -1.52 0.45 -16.10
C ARG A 107 -0.11 0.18 -16.61
N GLU A 108 0.72 1.19 -16.77
CA GLU A 108 2.11 1.06 -17.20
C GLU A 108 2.94 0.23 -16.22
N GLU A 109 2.83 0.50 -14.91
CA GLU A 109 3.52 -0.31 -13.89
C GLU A 109 3.06 -1.78 -13.93
N PHE A 110 1.77 -2.02 -14.04
CA PHE A 110 1.22 -3.37 -14.11
C PHE A 110 1.69 -4.13 -15.36
N VAL A 111 1.71 -3.48 -16.52
CA VAL A 111 2.27 -4.06 -17.75
C VAL A 111 3.74 -4.43 -17.56
N GLY A 112 4.54 -3.55 -16.94
CA GLY A 112 5.93 -3.83 -16.62
C GLY A 112 6.14 -5.03 -15.67
N MET A 113 5.11 -5.38 -14.88
CA MET A 113 5.16 -6.49 -13.92
C MET A 113 4.56 -7.80 -14.44
N LEU A 114 4.07 -7.87 -15.68
CA LEU A 114 3.51 -9.09 -16.28
C LEU A 114 4.54 -10.24 -16.35
N LEU A 115 5.83 -9.92 -16.39
CA LEU A 115 6.93 -10.89 -16.41
C LEU A 115 7.69 -10.93 -15.08
N ASP A 116 7.11 -10.46 -13.98
CA ASP A 116 7.75 -10.58 -12.67
C ASP A 116 8.01 -12.06 -12.33
N THR A 117 9.09 -12.34 -11.64
CA THR A 117 9.47 -13.72 -11.26
C THR A 117 8.52 -14.33 -10.23
N ASN A 118 7.78 -13.52 -9.50
CA ASN A 118 6.84 -13.95 -8.47
C ASN A 118 5.43 -14.16 -9.06
N ASP A 119 4.91 -15.38 -8.89
CA ASP A 119 3.60 -15.78 -9.44
C ASP A 119 2.45 -14.97 -8.86
N ASP A 120 2.47 -14.67 -7.56
CA ASP A 120 1.41 -13.91 -6.90
C ASP A 120 1.30 -12.49 -7.48
N ILE A 121 2.45 -11.88 -7.76
CA ILE A 121 2.49 -10.56 -8.41
C ILE A 121 1.90 -10.64 -9.82
N ARG A 122 2.31 -11.64 -10.62
CA ARG A 122 1.76 -11.80 -11.98
C ARG A 122 0.25 -12.00 -11.97
N ILE A 123 -0.26 -12.84 -11.06
CA ILE A 123 -1.70 -13.07 -10.89
C ILE A 123 -2.41 -11.75 -10.58
N GLU A 124 -1.88 -10.97 -9.65
CA GLU A 124 -2.50 -9.73 -9.21
C GLU A 124 -2.54 -8.68 -10.33
N VAL A 125 -1.43 -8.51 -11.08
CA VAL A 125 -1.39 -7.50 -12.16
C VAL A 125 -2.17 -7.95 -13.40
N ILE A 126 -2.19 -9.25 -13.74
CA ILE A 126 -3.02 -9.79 -14.83
C ILE A 126 -4.50 -9.53 -14.53
N SER A 127 -4.95 -9.88 -13.32
CA SER A 127 -6.32 -9.64 -12.89
C SER A 127 -6.66 -8.14 -12.93
N GLY A 128 -5.75 -7.32 -12.42
CA GLY A 128 -5.94 -5.87 -12.40
C GLY A 128 -6.02 -5.23 -13.79
N LEU A 129 -5.21 -5.66 -14.75
CA LEU A 129 -5.28 -5.18 -16.14
C LEU A 129 -6.57 -5.66 -16.84
N ALA A 130 -6.95 -6.92 -16.61
CA ALA A 130 -8.17 -7.47 -17.17
C ALA A 130 -9.44 -6.73 -16.66
N GLU A 131 -9.50 -6.41 -15.36
CA GLU A 131 -10.60 -5.62 -14.79
C GLU A 131 -10.69 -4.22 -15.39
N ARG A 132 -9.55 -3.62 -15.74
CA ARG A 132 -9.43 -2.32 -16.40
C ARG A 132 -9.62 -2.39 -17.92
N LYS A 133 -9.89 -3.60 -18.46
CA LYS A 133 -10.03 -3.88 -19.89
C LYS A 133 -8.81 -3.38 -20.69
N ASP A 134 -7.63 -3.58 -20.14
CA ASP A 134 -6.38 -3.24 -20.81
C ASP A 134 -5.96 -4.41 -21.70
N GLU A 135 -5.98 -4.18 -23.03
CA GLU A 135 -5.74 -5.24 -24.01
C GLU A 135 -4.29 -5.77 -23.99
N ARG A 136 -3.35 -5.01 -23.44
CA ARG A 136 -1.94 -5.43 -23.29
C ARG A 136 -1.76 -6.67 -22.42
N VAL A 137 -2.75 -7.05 -21.63
CA VAL A 137 -2.76 -8.31 -20.87
C VAL A 137 -2.85 -9.54 -21.79
N LEU A 138 -3.29 -9.37 -23.05
CA LEU A 138 -3.48 -10.46 -24.01
C LEU A 138 -2.25 -10.68 -24.92
N GLU A 139 -1.27 -9.78 -24.89
CA GLU A 139 -0.04 -9.84 -25.68
C GLU A 139 1.07 -10.65 -24.96
#